data_ecda02bccc8d9a3254a51e4fb35f3820
#
_entry.id   ecda02bccc8d9a3254a51e4fb35f3820
#
_cell.length_a   1.000
_cell.length_b   1.000
_cell.length_c   1.000
_cell.angle_alpha   90.00
_cell.angle_beta   90.00
_cell.angle_gamma   90.00
#
_symmetry.space_group_name_H-M   'P 1'
#
loop_
_entity.id
_entity.type
_entity.pdbx_description
1 polymer ?
#
loop_
_entity_poly.entity_id
_entity_poly.type
_entity_poly.pdbx_seq_one_letter_code
_entity_poly.pdbx_strand_id
1 'polypeptide(L)'
;MSAPFVFLPGWCLGRGPLAATVAALDGQFFDLPGYGTAPLTGDFDAAADAIAARLTQGTTLAGWSLGGQLALAVAARAPDKVGKLVLVASTASFVQRDGWPQAMPPEMLAEFIAAVTADVEAMLPRFVGGFNRGDARSKEATRQLLDLADPRPPAATLAAGLAWLRDVDLRPLAPQIKAPTLLIHGTNDPLMPLAAGEALAALIPGARLAAMAECAHAPFISRPADFLALAHAFLHE
;
A
#
# COMPACT_ATOMS: atom_id res chain seq x y z
N MET A 1 14.99 -11.96 -20.39
CA MET A 1 13.68 -12.13 -19.72
C MET A 1 13.44 -10.85 -18.92
N SER A 2 12.24 -10.26 -19.01
CA SER A 2 11.88 -9.10 -18.19
C SER A 2 11.95 -9.45 -16.71
N ALA A 3 12.31 -8.48 -15.86
CA ALA A 3 12.31 -8.67 -14.42
C ALA A 3 10.88 -8.99 -13.93
N PRO A 4 10.71 -9.90 -12.95
CA PRO A 4 9.38 -10.22 -12.44
C PRO A 4 8.74 -8.98 -11.78
N PHE A 5 7.43 -8.82 -11.99
CA PHE A 5 6.63 -7.80 -11.32
C PHE A 5 5.80 -8.44 -10.19
N VAL A 6 5.99 -7.97 -8.97
CA VAL A 6 5.31 -8.48 -7.77
C VAL A 6 4.54 -7.36 -7.11
N PHE A 7 3.26 -7.59 -6.78
CA PHE A 7 2.39 -6.64 -6.10
C PHE A 7 1.99 -7.12 -4.70
N LEU A 8 2.13 -6.26 -3.70
CA LEU A 8 1.68 -6.46 -2.32
C LEU A 8 0.35 -5.74 -2.10
N PRO A 9 -0.75 -6.44 -1.74
CA PRO A 9 -2.04 -5.81 -1.47
C PRO A 9 -2.02 -4.92 -0.23
N GLY A 10 -3.12 -4.16 -0.04
CA GLY A 10 -3.34 -3.36 1.15
C GLY A 10 -3.92 -4.17 2.32
N TRP A 11 -4.15 -3.49 3.46
CA TRP A 11 -4.81 -4.07 4.61
C TRP A 11 -6.27 -4.43 4.30
N CYS A 12 -6.76 -5.52 4.85
CA CYS A 12 -8.11 -6.07 4.91
C CYS A 12 -8.77 -6.61 3.64
N LEU A 13 -8.45 -6.11 2.43
CA LEU A 13 -9.20 -6.46 1.21
C LEU A 13 -8.57 -7.60 0.38
N GLY A 14 -7.32 -7.96 0.66
CA GLY A 14 -6.62 -9.01 -0.11
C GLY A 14 -6.27 -8.62 -1.54
N ARG A 15 -6.15 -9.61 -2.43
CA ARG A 15 -5.69 -9.45 -3.82
C ARG A 15 -6.80 -9.02 -4.78
N GLY A 16 -8.05 -9.41 -4.49
CA GLY A 16 -9.15 -9.31 -5.43
C GLY A 16 -9.30 -7.93 -6.09
N PRO A 17 -9.28 -6.81 -5.33
CA PRO A 17 -9.37 -5.47 -5.92
C PRO A 17 -8.26 -5.13 -6.92
N LEU A 18 -7.10 -5.75 -6.81
CA LEU A 18 -5.93 -5.51 -7.66
C LEU A 18 -5.79 -6.51 -8.81
N ALA A 19 -6.64 -7.55 -8.87
CA ALA A 19 -6.47 -8.68 -9.77
C ALA A 19 -6.39 -8.27 -11.24
N ALA A 20 -7.31 -7.43 -11.70
CA ALA A 20 -7.32 -6.93 -13.07
C ALA A 20 -6.08 -6.08 -13.41
N THR A 21 -5.66 -5.22 -12.46
CA THR A 21 -4.48 -4.35 -12.60
C THR A 21 -3.19 -5.17 -12.72
N VAL A 22 -3.01 -6.15 -11.83
CA VAL A 22 -1.79 -6.98 -11.82
C VAL A 22 -1.73 -7.89 -13.05
N ALA A 23 -2.87 -8.44 -13.50
CA ALA A 23 -2.94 -9.20 -14.73
C ALA A 23 -2.59 -8.35 -15.97
N ALA A 24 -3.06 -7.09 -16.04
CA ALA A 24 -2.74 -6.16 -17.12
C ALA A 24 -1.25 -5.75 -17.16
N LEU A 25 -0.52 -5.92 -16.06
CA LEU A 25 0.91 -5.64 -15.93
C LEU A 25 1.78 -6.92 -15.97
N ASP A 26 1.24 -8.05 -16.39
CA ASP A 26 1.91 -9.36 -16.41
C ASP A 26 2.56 -9.71 -15.06
N GLY A 27 1.90 -9.29 -13.98
CA GLY A 27 2.42 -9.40 -12.63
C GLY A 27 1.94 -10.61 -11.86
N GLN A 28 2.47 -10.76 -10.66
CA GLN A 28 2.04 -11.74 -9.67
C GLN A 28 1.84 -11.09 -8.30
N PHE A 29 1.06 -11.76 -7.45
CA PHE A 29 0.87 -11.33 -6.07
C PHE A 29 1.78 -12.07 -5.10
N PHE A 30 2.22 -11.34 -4.09
CA PHE A 30 2.59 -11.98 -2.82
C PHE A 30 1.55 -11.58 -1.77
N ASP A 31 0.97 -12.57 -1.10
CA ASP A 31 0.11 -12.30 0.05
C ASP A 31 0.92 -11.65 1.15
N LEU A 32 0.29 -10.70 1.82
CA LEU A 32 0.81 -10.22 3.09
C LEU A 32 0.80 -11.35 4.13
N PRO A 33 1.70 -11.32 5.13
CA PRO A 33 1.67 -12.30 6.22
C PRO A 33 0.30 -12.39 6.89
N GLY A 34 -0.19 -13.61 7.04
CA GLY A 34 -1.53 -13.90 7.58
C GLY A 34 -2.66 -13.89 6.55
N TYR A 35 -2.40 -13.55 5.27
CA TYR A 35 -3.39 -13.59 4.19
C TYR A 35 -3.22 -14.84 3.33
N GLY A 36 -4.33 -15.36 2.81
CA GLY A 36 -4.34 -16.55 1.98
C GLY A 36 -3.65 -17.72 2.68
N THR A 37 -2.56 -18.23 2.11
CA THR A 37 -1.76 -19.32 2.69
C THR A 37 -0.47 -18.84 3.36
N ALA A 38 -0.20 -17.52 3.36
CA ALA A 38 1.00 -16.97 3.97
C ALA A 38 0.89 -16.99 5.50
N PRO A 39 1.87 -17.55 6.23
CA PRO A 39 1.82 -17.54 7.69
C PRO A 39 1.89 -16.10 8.23
N LEU A 40 1.21 -15.86 9.34
CA LEU A 40 1.34 -14.60 10.07
C LEU A 40 2.76 -14.53 10.68
N THR A 41 3.45 -13.43 10.46
CA THR A 41 4.77 -13.14 11.06
C THR A 41 4.62 -12.40 12.40
N GLY A 42 5.67 -12.42 13.24
CA GLY A 42 5.61 -11.80 14.55
C GLY A 42 5.52 -10.27 14.50
N ASP A 43 6.36 -9.63 13.69
CA ASP A 43 6.44 -8.18 13.58
C ASP A 43 6.60 -7.72 12.11
N PHE A 44 6.63 -6.40 11.92
CA PHE A 44 6.72 -5.78 10.60
C PHE A 44 8.04 -6.09 9.90
N ASP A 45 9.16 -6.10 10.63
CA ASP A 45 10.47 -6.38 10.07
C ASP A 45 10.57 -7.85 9.62
N ALA A 46 10.08 -8.78 10.42
CA ALA A 46 9.97 -10.18 10.04
C ALA A 46 9.05 -10.38 8.81
N ALA A 47 7.99 -9.59 8.70
CA ALA A 47 7.12 -9.58 7.52
C ALA A 47 7.88 -9.12 6.27
N ALA A 48 8.63 -8.03 6.35
CA ALA A 48 9.46 -7.52 5.26
C ALA A 48 10.53 -8.54 4.85
N ASP A 49 11.22 -9.15 5.81
CA ASP A 49 12.25 -10.18 5.56
C ASP A 49 11.66 -11.44 4.90
N ALA A 50 10.48 -11.89 5.32
CA ALA A 50 9.78 -13.03 4.72
C ALA A 50 9.36 -12.75 3.26
N ILE A 51 8.97 -11.51 2.95
CA ILE A 51 8.69 -11.08 1.57
C ILE A 51 9.99 -11.04 0.76
N ALA A 52 11.05 -10.42 1.29
CA ALA A 52 12.35 -10.31 0.62
C ALA A 52 12.95 -11.68 0.27
N ALA A 53 12.80 -12.67 1.15
CA ALA A 53 13.30 -14.04 0.94
C ALA A 53 12.66 -14.73 -0.29
N ARG A 54 11.45 -14.34 -0.67
CA ARG A 54 10.72 -14.90 -1.82
C ARG A 54 11.03 -14.19 -3.14
N LEU A 55 11.61 -12.97 -3.09
CA LEU A 55 11.92 -12.21 -4.29
C LEU A 55 13.18 -12.74 -4.97
N THR A 56 13.16 -12.72 -6.29
CA THR A 56 14.38 -12.87 -7.10
C THR A 56 15.09 -11.51 -7.24
N GLN A 57 16.37 -11.55 -7.58
CA GLN A 57 17.15 -10.33 -7.80
C GLN A 57 16.56 -9.48 -8.93
N GLY A 58 16.51 -8.17 -8.73
CA GLY A 58 16.05 -7.23 -9.72
C GLY A 58 14.52 -7.17 -9.91
N THR A 59 13.73 -7.81 -9.02
CA THR A 59 12.26 -7.76 -9.08
C THR A 59 11.74 -6.32 -9.05
N THR A 60 10.77 -6.01 -9.89
CA THR A 60 9.95 -4.81 -9.71
C THR A 60 8.92 -5.09 -8.62
N LEU A 61 9.04 -4.38 -7.49
CA LEU A 61 8.16 -4.55 -6.35
C LEU A 61 7.17 -3.40 -6.27
N ALA A 62 5.88 -3.72 -6.25
CA ALA A 62 4.81 -2.75 -6.05
C ALA A 62 4.06 -3.04 -4.75
N GLY A 63 3.47 -2.00 -4.15
CA GLY A 63 2.61 -2.19 -2.99
C GLY A 63 1.59 -1.08 -2.85
N TRP A 64 0.38 -1.45 -2.42
CA TRP A 64 -0.71 -0.53 -2.11
C TRP A 64 -0.86 -0.36 -0.60
N SER A 65 -0.93 0.89 -0.12
CA SER A 65 -1.23 1.20 1.28
C SER A 65 -0.22 0.51 2.24
N LEU A 66 -0.65 -0.36 3.15
CA LEU A 66 0.24 -1.16 4.01
C LEU A 66 1.21 -2.02 3.20
N GLY A 67 0.75 -2.59 2.06
CA GLY A 67 1.65 -3.30 1.14
C GLY A 67 2.74 -2.41 0.58
N GLY A 68 2.47 -1.12 0.38
CA GLY A 68 3.46 -0.12 -0.01
C GLY A 68 4.49 0.16 1.09
N GLN A 69 4.08 0.21 2.35
CA GLN A 69 5.02 0.32 3.48
C GLN A 69 5.94 -0.92 3.57
N LEU A 70 5.39 -2.12 3.42
CA LEU A 70 6.19 -3.34 3.36
C LEU A 70 7.14 -3.34 2.15
N ALA A 71 6.67 -2.92 0.97
CA ALA A 71 7.51 -2.81 -0.22
C ALA A 71 8.69 -1.83 -0.03
N LEU A 72 8.44 -0.69 0.62
CA LEU A 72 9.47 0.29 0.98
C LEU A 72 10.51 -0.33 1.93
N ALA A 73 10.06 -1.01 2.99
CA ALA A 73 10.95 -1.67 3.94
C ALA A 73 11.80 -2.76 3.25
N VAL A 74 11.19 -3.57 2.39
CA VAL A 74 11.91 -4.59 1.60
C VAL A 74 12.97 -3.95 0.70
N ALA A 75 12.63 -2.86 0.01
CA ALA A 75 13.58 -2.18 -0.89
C ALA A 75 14.78 -1.58 -0.15
N ALA A 76 14.59 -1.09 1.09
CA ALA A 76 15.68 -0.58 1.91
C ALA A 76 16.55 -1.71 2.50
N ARG A 77 15.93 -2.81 2.97
CA ARG A 77 16.61 -3.91 3.67
C ARG A 77 17.26 -4.92 2.72
N ALA A 78 16.70 -5.09 1.53
CA ALA A 78 17.19 -6.03 0.51
C ALA A 78 17.33 -5.34 -0.87
N PRO A 79 18.20 -4.33 -1.01
CA PRO A 79 18.29 -3.49 -2.21
C PRO A 79 18.63 -4.28 -3.48
N ASP A 80 19.34 -5.39 -3.38
CA ASP A 80 19.67 -6.24 -4.54
C ASP A 80 18.47 -7.03 -5.07
N LYS A 81 17.41 -7.17 -4.25
CA LYS A 81 16.18 -7.87 -4.65
C LYS A 81 15.26 -6.97 -5.44
N VAL A 82 15.29 -5.65 -5.20
CA VAL A 82 14.34 -4.69 -5.77
C VAL A 82 15.02 -3.87 -6.86
N GLY A 83 14.65 -4.13 -8.11
CA GLY A 83 15.16 -3.39 -9.28
C GLY A 83 14.39 -2.10 -9.54
N LYS A 84 13.08 -2.08 -9.29
CA LYS A 84 12.20 -0.90 -9.34
C LYS A 84 11.18 -0.98 -8.20
N LEU A 85 10.73 0.17 -7.69
CA LEU A 85 9.75 0.27 -6.61
C LEU A 85 8.55 1.10 -7.05
N VAL A 86 7.33 0.58 -6.86
CA VAL A 86 6.08 1.31 -7.10
C VAL A 86 5.26 1.37 -5.82
N LEU A 87 5.02 2.57 -5.31
CA LEU A 87 4.27 2.82 -4.08
C LEU A 87 2.92 3.45 -4.42
N VAL A 88 1.82 2.75 -4.14
CA VAL A 88 0.47 3.21 -4.45
C VAL A 88 -0.23 3.63 -3.17
N ALA A 89 -0.64 4.89 -3.09
CA ALA A 89 -1.36 5.43 -1.93
C ALA A 89 -0.71 4.98 -0.60
N SER A 90 0.59 5.23 -0.44
CA SER A 90 1.40 4.77 0.69
C SER A 90 2.24 5.91 1.28
N THR A 91 2.75 5.73 2.48
CA THR A 91 3.45 6.74 3.27
C THR A 91 4.57 6.12 4.12
N ALA A 92 5.55 6.92 4.55
CA ALA A 92 6.63 6.45 5.44
C ALA A 92 6.16 6.21 6.89
N SER A 93 5.16 6.94 7.36
CA SER A 93 4.50 6.71 8.64
C SER A 93 3.01 6.98 8.47
N PHE A 94 2.19 6.01 8.88
CA PHE A 94 0.73 6.13 8.78
C PHE A 94 0.15 7.10 9.82
N VAL A 95 0.80 7.19 10.99
CA VAL A 95 0.40 8.11 12.06
C VAL A 95 1.34 9.31 12.13
N GLN A 96 0.80 10.42 12.65
CA GLN A 96 1.57 11.62 12.93
C GLN A 96 2.70 11.34 13.91
N ARG A 97 3.86 11.97 13.63
CA ARG A 97 5.05 11.94 14.46
C ARG A 97 5.75 13.30 14.37
N ASP A 98 6.73 13.55 15.24
CA ASP A 98 7.55 14.74 15.13
C ASP A 98 8.15 14.88 13.73
N GLY A 99 7.94 16.03 13.10
CA GLY A 99 8.36 16.29 11.72
C GLY A 99 7.53 15.55 10.65
N TRP A 100 6.38 14.93 11.01
CA TRP A 100 5.48 14.23 10.10
C TRP A 100 4.00 14.54 10.40
N PRO A 101 3.57 15.82 10.25
CA PRO A 101 2.21 16.24 10.64
C PRO A 101 1.12 15.85 9.62
N GLN A 102 1.47 15.47 8.39
CA GLN A 102 0.56 15.18 7.29
C GLN A 102 -0.03 13.77 7.32
N ALA A 103 0.18 13.02 8.40
CA ALA A 103 -0.34 11.68 8.60
C ALA A 103 -1.60 11.68 9.49
N MET A 104 -2.17 10.49 9.72
CA MET A 104 -3.34 10.33 10.59
C MET A 104 -3.01 10.63 12.06
N PRO A 105 -3.83 11.40 12.78
CA PRO A 105 -3.68 11.56 14.23
C PRO A 105 -3.71 10.21 14.95
N PRO A 106 -2.78 9.94 15.89
CA PRO A 106 -2.71 8.65 16.60
C PRO A 106 -4.01 8.26 17.31
N GLU A 107 -4.72 9.24 17.88
CA GLU A 107 -5.99 9.04 18.57
C GLU A 107 -7.09 8.54 17.62
N MET A 108 -7.14 9.03 16.38
CA MET A 108 -8.10 8.55 15.37
C MET A 108 -7.84 7.10 14.98
N LEU A 109 -6.57 6.69 14.87
CA LEU A 109 -6.24 5.29 14.64
C LEU A 109 -6.61 4.42 15.84
N ALA A 110 -6.37 4.89 17.07
CA ALA A 110 -6.74 4.17 18.28
C ALA A 110 -8.25 3.94 18.39
N GLU A 111 -9.07 4.95 18.08
CA GLU A 111 -10.53 4.83 17.99
C GLU A 111 -10.95 3.81 16.90
N PHE A 112 -10.31 3.86 15.73
CA PHE A 112 -10.57 2.91 14.66
C PHE A 112 -10.22 1.47 15.05
N ILE A 113 -9.07 1.25 15.71
CA ILE A 113 -8.67 -0.07 16.23
C ILE A 113 -9.71 -0.60 17.23
N ALA A 114 -10.15 0.23 18.16
CA ALA A 114 -11.18 -0.15 19.12
C ALA A 114 -12.50 -0.53 18.44
N ALA A 115 -12.94 0.24 17.44
CA ALA A 115 -14.16 -0.03 16.69
C ALA A 115 -14.08 -1.31 15.86
N VAL A 116 -12.94 -1.58 15.20
CA VAL A 116 -12.70 -2.83 14.45
C VAL A 116 -12.66 -4.03 15.39
N THR A 117 -12.07 -3.88 16.57
CA THR A 117 -12.03 -4.95 17.58
C THR A 117 -13.43 -5.28 18.11
N ALA A 118 -14.30 -4.28 18.26
CA ALA A 118 -15.67 -4.46 18.73
C ALA A 118 -16.58 -5.07 17.67
N ASP A 119 -16.52 -4.61 16.43
CA ASP A 119 -17.38 -5.10 15.33
C ASP A 119 -16.70 -4.88 13.96
N VAL A 120 -15.92 -5.86 13.55
CA VAL A 120 -15.20 -5.83 12.28
C VAL A 120 -16.16 -5.85 11.07
N GLU A 121 -17.30 -6.54 11.18
CA GLU A 121 -18.29 -6.66 10.08
C GLU A 121 -18.91 -5.30 9.74
N ALA A 122 -19.29 -4.55 10.75
CA ALA A 122 -19.84 -3.22 10.54
C ALA A 122 -18.77 -2.19 10.14
N MET A 123 -17.53 -2.38 10.59
CA MET A 123 -16.47 -1.39 10.40
C MET A 123 -15.79 -1.44 9.05
N LEU A 124 -15.56 -2.63 8.46
CA LEU A 124 -14.86 -2.72 7.17
C LEU A 124 -15.57 -1.98 6.02
N PRO A 125 -16.89 -2.13 5.80
CA PRO A 125 -17.58 -1.37 4.75
C PRO A 125 -17.51 0.16 4.98
N ARG A 126 -17.59 0.59 6.25
CA ARG A 126 -17.46 2.02 6.62
C ARG A 126 -16.06 2.55 6.36
N PHE A 127 -15.04 1.75 6.65
CA PHE A 127 -13.64 2.07 6.36
C PHE A 127 -13.41 2.22 4.87
N VAL A 128 -13.87 1.25 4.05
CA VAL A 128 -13.74 1.29 2.58
C VAL A 128 -14.48 2.51 2.01
N GLY A 129 -15.67 2.81 2.48
CA GLY A 129 -16.40 4.03 2.11
C GLY A 129 -15.69 5.31 2.55
N GLY A 130 -15.06 5.28 3.73
CA GLY A 130 -14.33 6.40 4.32
C GLY A 130 -13.11 6.79 3.51
N PHE A 131 -12.28 5.83 3.12
CA PHE A 131 -11.04 6.11 2.38
C PHE A 131 -11.28 6.45 0.89
N ASN A 132 -12.48 6.23 0.37
CA ASN A 132 -12.89 6.70 -0.96
C ASN A 132 -13.60 8.05 -0.93
N ARG A 133 -13.76 8.69 0.23
CA ARG A 133 -14.39 10.01 0.31
C ARG A 133 -13.55 11.03 -0.47
N GLY A 134 -14.21 11.82 -1.31
CA GLY A 134 -13.56 12.81 -2.17
C GLY A 134 -13.16 12.27 -3.55
N ASP A 135 -13.26 10.97 -3.78
CA ASP A 135 -13.11 10.39 -5.11
C ASP A 135 -14.30 10.77 -5.99
N ALA A 136 -14.05 11.14 -7.26
CA ALA A 136 -15.11 11.47 -8.22
C ALA A 136 -16.09 10.30 -8.43
N ARG A 137 -15.62 9.06 -8.25
CA ARG A 137 -16.40 7.82 -8.37
C ARG A 137 -16.58 7.09 -7.02
N SER A 138 -16.59 7.82 -5.90
CA SER A 138 -16.52 7.30 -4.54
C SER A 138 -17.48 6.12 -4.29
N LYS A 139 -18.77 6.25 -4.66
CA LYS A 139 -19.77 5.18 -4.44
C LYS A 139 -19.49 3.93 -5.27
N GLU A 140 -19.09 4.12 -6.52
CA GLU A 140 -18.78 3.03 -7.44
C GLU A 140 -17.49 2.32 -7.03
N ALA A 141 -16.43 3.08 -6.73
CA ALA A 141 -15.16 2.55 -6.24
C ALA A 141 -15.33 1.77 -4.94
N THR A 142 -16.11 2.30 -3.99
CA THR A 142 -16.43 1.60 -2.73
C THR A 142 -17.13 0.27 -2.98
N ARG A 143 -18.19 0.27 -3.81
CA ARG A 143 -18.92 -0.96 -4.14
C ARG A 143 -18.01 -1.98 -4.81
N GLN A 144 -17.24 -1.55 -5.82
CA GLN A 144 -16.34 -2.43 -6.56
C GLN A 144 -15.25 -3.03 -5.66
N LEU A 145 -14.67 -2.26 -4.75
CA LEU A 145 -13.69 -2.75 -3.78
C LEU A 145 -14.28 -3.82 -2.85
N LEU A 146 -15.51 -3.62 -2.37
CA LEU A 146 -16.18 -4.58 -1.51
C LEU A 146 -16.60 -5.85 -2.26
N ASP A 147 -17.10 -5.70 -3.50
CA ASP A 147 -17.48 -6.84 -4.36
C ASP A 147 -16.28 -7.71 -4.76
N LEU A 148 -15.11 -7.10 -4.90
CA LEU A 148 -13.86 -7.78 -5.29
C LEU A 148 -13.02 -8.27 -4.11
N ALA A 149 -13.36 -7.88 -2.87
CA ALA A 149 -12.56 -8.24 -1.71
C ALA A 149 -12.43 -9.77 -1.57
N ASP A 150 -11.23 -10.23 -1.24
CA ASP A 150 -11.02 -11.63 -0.86
C ASP A 150 -11.75 -11.94 0.47
N PRO A 151 -11.94 -13.24 0.81
CA PRO A 151 -12.45 -13.61 2.11
C PRO A 151 -11.66 -12.92 3.22
N ARG A 152 -12.38 -12.39 4.19
CA ARG A 152 -11.77 -11.64 5.29
C ARG A 152 -10.70 -12.48 6.01
N PRO A 153 -9.50 -11.90 6.25
CA PRO A 153 -8.47 -12.58 7.00
C PRO A 153 -8.85 -12.75 8.48
N PRO A 154 -8.19 -13.65 9.21
CA PRO A 154 -8.40 -13.83 10.65
C PRO A 154 -8.23 -12.53 11.44
N ALA A 155 -8.96 -12.39 12.56
CA ALA A 155 -8.90 -11.20 13.41
C ALA A 155 -7.47 -10.87 13.88
N ALA A 156 -6.65 -11.89 14.18
CA ALA A 156 -5.26 -11.71 14.55
C ALA A 156 -4.42 -11.05 13.44
N THR A 157 -4.69 -11.39 12.16
CA THR A 157 -4.04 -10.79 11.00
C THR A 157 -4.43 -9.32 10.83
N LEU A 158 -5.71 -9.02 11.00
CA LEU A 158 -6.20 -7.63 10.94
C LEU A 158 -5.59 -6.79 12.06
N ALA A 159 -5.55 -7.33 13.29
CA ALA A 159 -4.95 -6.66 14.44
C ALA A 159 -3.44 -6.40 14.25
N ALA A 160 -2.69 -7.38 13.74
CA ALA A 160 -1.27 -7.22 13.43
C ALA A 160 -1.03 -6.11 12.40
N GLY A 161 -1.81 -6.07 11.31
CA GLY A 161 -1.70 -5.01 10.30
C GLY A 161 -1.99 -3.61 10.86
N LEU A 162 -2.98 -3.48 11.75
CA LEU A 162 -3.29 -2.22 12.44
C LEU A 162 -2.18 -1.82 13.43
N ALA A 163 -1.58 -2.79 14.12
CA ALA A 163 -0.42 -2.53 14.98
C ALA A 163 0.78 -2.04 14.16
N TRP A 164 1.05 -2.64 13.00
CA TRP A 164 2.10 -2.17 12.09
C TRP A 164 1.84 -0.73 11.61
N LEU A 165 0.61 -0.41 11.19
CA LEU A 165 0.24 0.96 10.80
C LEU A 165 0.45 1.96 11.94
N ARG A 166 0.19 1.58 13.19
CA ARG A 166 0.41 2.42 14.37
C ARG A 166 1.88 2.65 14.68
N ASP A 167 2.69 1.59 14.62
CA ASP A 167 4.02 1.56 15.26
C ASP A 167 5.16 1.88 14.26
N VAL A 168 4.96 1.60 12.97
CA VAL A 168 6.04 1.66 11.97
C VAL A 168 6.36 3.09 11.56
N ASP A 169 7.67 3.39 11.55
CA ASP A 169 8.25 4.63 11.03
C ASP A 169 9.37 4.30 10.03
N LEU A 170 9.10 4.47 8.76
CA LEU A 170 10.02 4.16 7.67
C LEU A 170 10.80 5.38 7.17
N ARG A 171 10.61 6.55 7.79
CA ARG A 171 11.33 7.77 7.40
C ARG A 171 12.85 7.61 7.45
N PRO A 172 13.44 6.89 8.44
CA PRO A 172 14.88 6.64 8.44
C PRO A 172 15.35 5.68 7.33
N LEU A 173 14.46 4.84 6.80
CA LEU A 173 14.79 3.89 5.73
C LEU A 173 14.62 4.50 4.34
N ALA A 174 13.69 5.42 4.13
CA ALA A 174 13.40 5.99 2.82
C ALA A 174 14.63 6.57 2.09
N PRO A 175 15.56 7.29 2.74
CA PRO A 175 16.79 7.78 2.09
C PRO A 175 17.77 6.68 1.65
N GLN A 176 17.58 5.44 2.11
CA GLN A 176 18.44 4.31 1.78
C GLN A 176 17.99 3.56 0.52
N ILE A 177 16.83 3.91 -0.03
CA ILE A 177 16.28 3.30 -1.24
C ILE A 177 17.19 3.60 -2.44
N LYS A 178 17.64 2.54 -3.13
CA LYS A 178 18.49 2.63 -4.33
C LYS A 178 17.71 2.43 -5.61
N ALA A 179 16.58 1.71 -5.53
CA ALA A 179 15.77 1.40 -6.69
C ALA A 179 15.07 2.65 -7.24
N PRO A 180 15.03 2.86 -8.57
CA PRO A 180 14.13 3.83 -9.17
C PRO A 180 12.73 3.67 -8.60
N THR A 181 12.13 4.77 -8.13
CA THR A 181 10.88 4.71 -7.38
C THR A 181 9.82 5.60 -8.01
N LEU A 182 8.61 5.04 -8.21
CA LEU A 182 7.41 5.77 -8.60
C LEU A 182 6.39 5.69 -7.46
N LEU A 183 5.92 6.85 -7.01
CA LEU A 183 4.74 6.96 -6.17
C LEU A 183 3.53 7.30 -7.04
N ILE A 184 2.41 6.59 -6.87
CA ILE A 184 1.12 6.91 -7.51
C ILE A 184 0.12 7.21 -6.41
N HIS A 185 -0.43 8.42 -6.38
CA HIS A 185 -1.23 8.91 -5.26
C HIS A 185 -2.47 9.66 -5.72
N GLY A 186 -3.62 9.38 -5.11
CA GLY A 186 -4.83 10.17 -5.36
C GLY A 186 -4.76 11.54 -4.71
N THR A 187 -5.17 12.61 -5.42
CA THR A 187 -5.15 13.98 -4.86
C THR A 187 -6.12 14.17 -3.70
N ASN A 188 -7.15 13.33 -3.62
CA ASN A 188 -8.21 13.40 -2.64
C ASN A 188 -8.18 12.24 -1.64
N ASP A 189 -7.04 11.59 -1.47
CA ASP A 189 -6.87 10.49 -0.51
C ASP A 189 -7.00 11.01 0.94
N PRO A 190 -8.09 10.67 1.66
CA PRO A 190 -8.28 11.14 3.03
C PRO A 190 -7.57 10.26 4.06
N LEU A 191 -7.12 9.05 3.65
CA LEU A 191 -6.48 8.09 4.54
C LEU A 191 -4.97 8.31 4.63
N MET A 192 -4.36 8.47 3.45
CA MET A 192 -2.95 8.84 3.29
C MET A 192 -2.91 10.09 2.39
N PRO A 193 -2.96 11.30 2.97
CA PRO A 193 -3.06 12.53 2.19
C PRO A 193 -1.92 12.70 1.18
N LEU A 194 -2.20 13.35 0.03
CA LEU A 194 -1.18 13.60 -1.00
C LEU A 194 0.10 14.22 -0.42
N ALA A 195 -0.04 15.12 0.55
CA ALA A 195 1.10 15.73 1.26
C ALA A 195 2.02 14.69 1.93
N ALA A 196 1.49 13.54 2.38
CA ALA A 196 2.31 12.45 2.91
C ALA A 196 3.07 11.72 1.80
N GLY A 197 2.45 11.58 0.61
CA GLY A 197 3.11 11.06 -0.59
C GLY A 197 4.22 12.00 -1.09
N GLU A 198 3.98 13.31 -1.10
CA GLU A 198 4.97 14.34 -1.45
C GLU A 198 6.17 14.31 -0.50
N ALA A 199 5.90 14.24 0.81
CA ALA A 199 6.94 14.15 1.82
C ALA A 199 7.74 12.83 1.71
N LEU A 200 7.09 11.69 1.41
CA LEU A 200 7.80 10.44 1.16
C LEU A 200 8.66 10.53 -0.11
N ALA A 201 8.14 11.08 -1.20
CA ALA A 201 8.90 11.25 -2.43
C ALA A 201 10.15 12.13 -2.23
N ALA A 202 10.05 13.17 -1.38
CA ALA A 202 11.17 14.02 -1.03
C ALA A 202 12.27 13.29 -0.21
N LEU A 203 11.92 12.22 0.52
CA LEU A 203 12.88 11.42 1.28
C LEU A 203 13.63 10.39 0.42
N ILE A 204 13.01 9.88 -0.66
CA ILE A 204 13.58 8.82 -1.48
C ILE A 204 14.39 9.45 -2.63
N PRO A 205 15.71 9.15 -2.75
CA PRO A 205 16.54 9.72 -3.80
C PRO A 205 15.99 9.43 -5.22
N GLY A 206 15.74 10.46 -5.99
CA GLY A 206 15.28 10.32 -7.38
C GLY A 206 13.85 9.79 -7.56
N ALA A 207 13.06 9.72 -6.50
CA ALA A 207 11.67 9.28 -6.61
C ALA A 207 10.83 10.29 -7.42
N ARG A 208 9.87 9.74 -8.14
CA ARG A 208 8.86 10.52 -8.88
C ARG A 208 7.49 10.30 -8.26
N LEU A 209 6.71 11.37 -8.16
CA LEU A 209 5.33 11.32 -7.70
C LEU A 209 4.39 11.62 -8.86
N ALA A 210 3.46 10.71 -9.13
CA ALA A 210 2.33 10.88 -10.03
C ALA A 210 1.05 11.10 -9.20
N ALA A 211 0.59 12.35 -9.13
CA ALA A 211 -0.65 12.72 -8.47
C ALA A 211 -1.83 12.50 -9.44
N MET A 212 -2.75 11.60 -9.10
CA MET A 212 -3.95 11.31 -9.88
C MET A 212 -5.11 12.17 -9.43
N ALA A 213 -5.52 13.11 -10.28
CA ALA A 213 -6.58 14.06 -9.97
C ALA A 213 -7.92 13.36 -9.69
N GLU A 214 -8.68 13.89 -8.72
CA GLU A 214 -10.02 13.43 -8.35
C GLU A 214 -10.10 11.95 -7.89
N CYS A 215 -8.96 11.32 -7.60
CA CYS A 215 -8.86 9.98 -7.03
C CYS A 215 -8.63 10.06 -5.52
N ALA A 216 -9.16 9.07 -4.79
CA ALA A 216 -8.85 8.83 -3.38
C ALA A 216 -7.83 7.67 -3.23
N HIS A 217 -8.02 6.80 -2.25
CA HIS A 217 -7.05 5.78 -1.81
C HIS A 217 -6.85 4.61 -2.79
N ALA A 218 -7.76 4.40 -3.75
CA ALA A 218 -7.70 3.29 -4.71
C ALA A 218 -7.71 3.78 -6.18
N PRO A 219 -6.67 4.50 -6.62
CA PRO A 219 -6.63 5.09 -7.97
C PRO A 219 -6.70 4.04 -9.09
N PHE A 220 -6.24 2.82 -8.85
CA PHE A 220 -6.33 1.69 -9.79
C PHE A 220 -7.78 1.19 -10.00
N ILE A 221 -8.71 1.51 -9.10
CA ILE A 221 -10.15 1.27 -9.24
C ILE A 221 -10.83 2.49 -9.88
N SER A 222 -10.52 3.68 -9.41
CA SER A 222 -11.18 4.91 -9.86
C SER A 222 -10.85 5.28 -11.30
N ARG A 223 -9.58 5.16 -11.68
CA ARG A 223 -9.06 5.49 -13.00
C ARG A 223 -8.07 4.43 -13.50
N PRO A 224 -8.56 3.21 -13.79
CA PRO A 224 -7.70 2.08 -14.13
C PRO A 224 -6.84 2.33 -15.38
N ALA A 225 -7.36 2.98 -16.42
CA ALA A 225 -6.60 3.25 -17.65
C ALA A 225 -5.44 4.22 -17.39
N ASP A 226 -5.68 5.31 -16.65
CA ASP A 226 -4.65 6.30 -16.31
C ASP A 226 -3.59 5.68 -15.38
N PHE A 227 -4.03 4.89 -14.40
CA PHE A 227 -3.13 4.15 -13.51
C PHE A 227 -2.21 3.19 -14.28
N LEU A 228 -2.78 2.39 -15.18
CA LEU A 228 -2.03 1.46 -16.01
C LEU A 228 -1.04 2.17 -16.92
N ALA A 229 -1.42 3.31 -17.52
CA ALA A 229 -0.53 4.09 -18.36
C ALA A 229 0.70 4.59 -17.59
N LEU A 230 0.51 5.09 -16.35
CA LEU A 230 1.61 5.52 -15.47
C LEU A 230 2.52 4.36 -15.08
N ALA A 231 1.93 3.22 -14.69
CA ALA A 231 2.67 2.03 -14.30
C ALA A 231 3.47 1.46 -15.48
N HIS A 232 2.84 1.30 -16.66
CA HIS A 232 3.51 0.82 -17.87
C HIS A 232 4.66 1.72 -18.30
N ALA A 233 4.47 3.04 -18.32
CA ALA A 233 5.53 3.97 -18.67
C ALA A 233 6.78 3.76 -17.77
N PHE A 234 6.56 3.64 -16.46
CA PHE A 234 7.66 3.43 -15.51
C PHE A 234 8.31 2.04 -15.64
N LEU A 235 7.52 1.00 -15.90
CA LEU A 235 8.04 -0.37 -16.02
C LEU A 235 8.97 -0.54 -17.23
N HIS A 236 8.74 0.22 -18.30
CA HIS A 236 9.46 0.10 -19.58
C HIS A 236 10.59 1.12 -19.77
N GLU A 237 10.88 1.97 -18.79
CA GLU A 237 12.09 2.79 -18.72
C GLU A 237 13.32 1.93 -18.38
#